data_5bbfc8b7785cae5f0df7ff071bc9b70d
#
_entry.id   5bbfc8b7785cae5f0df7ff071bc9b70d
#
_cell.length_a   1.000
_cell.length_b   1.000
_cell.length_c   1.000
_cell.angle_alpha   90.00
_cell.angle_beta   90.00
_cell.angle_gamma   90.00
#
_symmetry.space_group_name_H-M   'P 1'
#
loop_
_entity.id
_entity.type
_entity.pdbx_description
1 polymer ?
#
loop_
_entity_poly.entity_id
_entity_poly.type
_entity_poly.pdbx_seq_one_letter_code
_entity_poly.pdbx_strand_id
1 'polypeptide(L)'
;MGPMKKKSAKPPLTERRTAFERRRYVAEMSPEEMRRELLTSEVAGLPNRRAFDEAGESPAVAISDVDGLKALNQYGYEVGNAALRAKAEALRQAGLEAYHDKGDEFLCRASDRAQLAARLELARARLRDRTIAVELPDGSTLQFIGLDFSYGIGRNIGEAERKLRTQKAKREKTGQLARGELVGIRVKVFGPKSLSSTGERRPAGAPKLPGGLPDN
;
A
#
# COMPACT_ATOMS: atom_id res chain seq x y z
N MET A 1 -25.00 -6.59 43.14
CA MET A 1 -24.46 -6.80 41.77
C MET A 1 -24.60 -5.51 41.00
N GLY A 2 -23.51 -4.77 40.85
CA GLY A 2 -23.50 -3.51 40.09
C GLY A 2 -23.33 -3.77 38.59
N PRO A 3 -23.86 -2.89 37.70
CA PRO A 3 -23.80 -3.11 36.27
C PRO A 3 -22.36 -3.03 35.75
N MET A 4 -21.90 -4.08 35.08
CA MET A 4 -20.63 -4.08 34.34
C MET A 4 -20.63 -2.94 33.31
N LYS A 5 -19.75 -1.94 33.50
CA LYS A 5 -19.47 -0.92 32.50
C LYS A 5 -18.87 -1.61 31.25
N LYS A 6 -19.62 -1.67 30.16
CA LYS A 6 -19.10 -2.05 28.83
C LYS A 6 -17.95 -1.11 28.49
N LYS A 7 -16.72 -1.62 28.41
CA LYS A 7 -15.58 -0.88 27.83
C LYS A 7 -15.94 -0.57 26.37
N SER A 8 -16.15 0.70 26.06
CA SER A 8 -16.34 1.15 24.68
C SER A 8 -15.10 0.78 23.86
N ALA A 9 -15.28 0.12 22.73
CA ALA A 9 -14.19 -0.14 21.81
C ALA A 9 -13.56 1.19 21.38
N LYS A 10 -12.24 1.32 21.51
CA LYS A 10 -11.51 2.51 21.08
C LYS A 10 -11.66 2.64 19.56
N PRO A 11 -11.96 3.84 19.01
CA PRO A 11 -12.08 4.03 17.56
C PRO A 11 -10.77 3.75 16.85
N PRO A 12 -10.80 3.28 15.59
CA PRO A 12 -9.59 3.03 14.80
C PRO A 12 -8.80 4.33 14.57
N LEU A 13 -7.48 4.22 14.47
CA LEU A 13 -6.50 5.32 14.34
C LEU A 13 -6.63 6.20 13.08
N THR A 14 -7.53 5.84 12.15
CA THR A 14 -7.73 6.51 10.86
C THR A 14 -8.45 7.85 10.94
N GLU A 15 -9.03 8.22 12.09
CA GLU A 15 -9.61 9.54 12.28
C GLU A 15 -8.50 10.55 12.62
N ARG A 16 -8.47 11.69 11.90
CA ARG A 16 -7.56 12.81 12.14
C ARG A 16 -7.84 13.41 13.53
N ARG A 17 -7.19 12.86 14.55
CA ARG A 17 -7.28 13.41 15.92
C ARG A 17 -6.58 14.74 15.99
N THR A 18 -7.17 15.68 16.75
CA THR A 18 -6.53 16.95 17.09
C THR A 18 -5.21 16.69 17.88
N ALA A 19 -4.30 17.66 17.92
CA ALA A 19 -3.07 17.54 18.69
C ALA A 19 -3.33 17.27 20.19
N PHE A 20 -4.43 17.79 20.72
CA PHE A 20 -4.87 17.58 22.10
C PHE A 20 -5.36 16.15 22.33
N GLU A 21 -6.20 15.62 21.47
CA GLU A 21 -6.69 14.25 21.53
C GLU A 21 -5.56 13.23 21.38
N ARG A 22 -4.56 13.51 20.54
CA ARG A 22 -3.35 12.68 20.42
C ARG A 22 -2.55 12.65 21.71
N ARG A 23 -2.33 13.79 22.39
CA ARG A 23 -1.59 13.85 23.67
C ARG A 23 -2.30 13.05 24.76
N ARG A 24 -3.62 13.21 24.88
CA ARG A 24 -4.42 12.47 25.85
C ARG A 24 -4.40 10.97 25.58
N TYR A 25 -4.52 10.57 24.31
CA TYR A 25 -4.46 9.18 23.87
C TYR A 25 -3.13 8.52 24.25
N VAL A 26 -2.00 9.18 23.97
CA VAL A 26 -0.67 8.68 24.34
C VAL A 26 -0.50 8.56 25.86
N ALA A 27 -1.02 9.50 26.65
CA ALA A 27 -0.94 9.46 28.12
C ALA A 27 -1.77 8.31 28.75
N GLU A 28 -2.76 7.79 28.03
CA GLU A 28 -3.64 6.70 28.47
C GLU A 28 -3.20 5.32 27.95
N MET A 29 -2.12 5.26 27.12
CA MET A 29 -1.60 4.01 26.54
C MET A 29 -0.79 3.21 27.56
N SER A 30 -0.95 1.89 27.55
CA SER A 30 0.01 0.99 28.19
C SER A 30 1.35 0.98 27.45
N PRO A 31 2.45 0.58 28.09
CA PRO A 31 3.75 0.43 27.43
C PRO A 31 3.69 -0.47 26.18
N GLU A 32 2.90 -1.55 26.20
CA GLU A 32 2.72 -2.45 25.07
C GLU A 32 1.97 -1.80 23.91
N GLU A 33 0.92 -1.02 24.21
CA GLU A 33 0.18 -0.26 23.20
C GLU A 33 1.09 0.80 22.57
N MET A 34 1.86 1.52 23.40
CA MET A 34 2.81 2.52 22.91
C MET A 34 3.90 1.89 22.05
N ARG A 35 4.46 0.74 22.45
CA ARG A 35 5.42 0.00 21.62
C ARG A 35 4.83 -0.42 20.28
N ARG A 36 3.60 -0.93 20.27
CA ARG A 36 2.88 -1.31 19.05
C ARG A 36 2.73 -0.13 18.12
N GLU A 37 2.28 1.01 18.62
CA GLU A 37 2.16 2.25 17.83
C GLU A 37 3.50 2.69 17.24
N LEU A 38 4.58 2.68 18.03
CA LEU A 38 5.91 3.07 17.58
C LEU A 38 6.49 2.13 16.53
N LEU A 39 6.10 0.85 16.52
CA LEU A 39 6.62 -0.20 15.63
C LEU A 39 5.71 -0.52 14.45
N THR A 40 4.55 0.15 14.33
CA THR A 40 3.58 -0.11 13.25
C THR A 40 3.48 1.08 12.31
N SER A 41 3.35 0.80 11.02
CA SER A 41 3.07 1.81 10.00
C SER A 41 1.57 2.13 9.99
N GLU A 42 1.21 3.39 10.18
CA GLU A 42 -0.19 3.86 10.14
C GLU A 42 -0.85 3.61 8.77
N VAL A 43 -0.11 3.73 7.68
CA VAL A 43 -0.64 3.59 6.32
C VAL A 43 -0.85 2.12 5.95
N ALA A 44 0.16 1.28 6.19
CA ALA A 44 0.16 -0.10 5.71
C ALA A 44 -0.38 -1.10 6.73
N GLY A 45 -0.45 -0.73 8.03
CA GLY A 45 -0.82 -1.62 9.12
C GLY A 45 0.16 -2.79 9.33
N LEU A 46 1.36 -2.69 8.77
CA LEU A 46 2.47 -3.63 8.98
C LEU A 46 3.46 -3.08 10.00
N PRO A 47 4.31 -3.92 10.60
CA PRO A 47 5.49 -3.44 11.32
C PRO A 47 6.30 -2.49 10.43
N ASN A 48 6.89 -1.46 11.04
CA ASN A 48 7.65 -0.44 10.32
C ASN A 48 9.16 -0.78 10.28
N ARG A 49 9.97 0.13 9.74
CA ARG A 49 11.43 -0.01 9.65
C ARG A 49 12.08 -0.28 11.02
N ARG A 50 11.64 0.37 12.09
CA ARG A 50 12.21 0.14 13.43
C ARG A 50 11.98 -1.30 13.89
N ALA A 51 10.80 -1.85 13.64
CA ALA A 51 10.51 -3.25 13.94
C ALA A 51 11.38 -4.21 13.11
N PHE A 52 11.68 -3.86 11.84
CA PHE A 52 12.61 -4.62 11.02
C PHE A 52 14.03 -4.63 11.61
N ASP A 53 14.52 -3.46 12.03
CA ASP A 53 15.87 -3.32 12.59
C ASP A 53 15.97 -4.05 13.95
N GLU A 54 14.92 -4.03 14.79
CA GLU A 54 14.86 -4.79 16.06
C GLU A 54 14.80 -6.31 15.84
N ALA A 55 14.25 -6.78 14.72
CA ALA A 55 14.15 -8.21 14.42
C ALA A 55 15.51 -8.88 14.10
N GLY A 56 16.58 -8.09 13.98
CA GLY A 56 17.95 -8.55 13.80
C GLY A 56 18.26 -9.03 12.37
N GLU A 57 19.34 -9.80 12.22
CA GLU A 57 19.81 -10.29 10.93
C GLU A 57 18.92 -11.40 10.35
N SER A 58 18.91 -11.51 9.03
CA SER A 58 18.22 -12.57 8.29
C SER A 58 19.05 -13.01 7.09
N PRO A 59 19.11 -14.32 6.79
CA PRO A 59 19.86 -14.85 5.66
C PRO A 59 19.39 -14.33 4.29
N ALA A 60 18.12 -13.94 4.18
CA ALA A 60 17.56 -13.35 2.98
C ALA A 60 16.68 -12.15 3.32
N VAL A 61 16.92 -11.05 2.63
CA VAL A 61 16.17 -9.80 2.72
C VAL A 61 15.69 -9.40 1.32
N ALA A 62 14.45 -8.97 1.22
CA ALA A 62 13.93 -8.34 0.02
C ALA A 62 13.53 -6.90 0.31
N ILE A 63 13.77 -6.02 -0.67
CA ILE A 63 13.15 -4.71 -0.76
C ILE A 63 12.23 -4.69 -1.98
N SER A 64 11.08 -4.10 -1.84
CA SER A 64 10.09 -4.01 -2.91
C SER A 64 9.38 -2.66 -2.90
N ASP A 65 8.98 -2.19 -4.07
CA ASP A 65 8.44 -0.85 -4.31
C ASP A 65 7.21 -0.95 -5.22
N VAL A 66 6.14 -0.22 -4.88
CA VAL A 66 4.87 -0.23 -5.65
C VAL A 66 5.06 0.44 -6.99
N ASP A 67 4.76 -0.27 -8.07
CA ASP A 67 4.84 0.29 -9.41
C ASP A 67 3.65 1.24 -9.67
N GLY A 68 3.93 2.44 -10.16
CA GLY A 68 2.90 3.42 -10.52
C GLY A 68 2.26 4.18 -9.34
N LEU A 69 2.76 4.07 -8.09
CA LEU A 69 2.18 4.76 -6.93
C LEU A 69 2.07 6.28 -7.15
N LYS A 70 3.08 6.90 -7.76
CA LYS A 70 3.05 8.34 -8.06
C LYS A 70 1.89 8.73 -8.98
N ALA A 71 1.55 7.90 -9.95
CA ALA A 71 0.41 8.13 -10.84
C ALA A 71 -0.93 7.89 -10.12
N LEU A 72 -1.01 6.89 -9.24
CA LEU A 72 -2.19 6.68 -8.40
C LEU A 72 -2.43 7.85 -7.43
N ASN A 73 -1.38 8.44 -6.86
CA ASN A 73 -1.48 9.62 -5.99
C ASN A 73 -2.05 10.87 -6.70
N GLN A 74 -2.04 10.93 -8.03
CA GLN A 74 -2.69 12.02 -8.78
C GLN A 74 -4.22 11.98 -8.67
N TYR A 75 -4.80 10.82 -8.33
CA TYR A 75 -6.23 10.69 -8.02
C TYR A 75 -6.57 11.00 -6.55
N GLY A 76 -5.56 11.25 -5.73
CA GLY A 76 -5.67 11.54 -4.31
C GLY A 76 -4.81 10.61 -3.45
N TYR A 77 -4.34 11.12 -2.31
CA TYR A 77 -3.50 10.32 -1.38
C TYR A 77 -4.22 9.07 -0.86
N GLU A 78 -5.55 9.09 -0.73
CA GLU A 78 -6.31 7.93 -0.29
C GLU A 78 -6.24 6.77 -1.30
N VAL A 79 -6.11 7.08 -2.61
CA VAL A 79 -5.92 6.07 -3.66
C VAL A 79 -4.53 5.42 -3.53
N GLY A 80 -3.49 6.22 -3.34
CA GLY A 80 -2.15 5.70 -3.06
C GLY A 80 -2.08 4.89 -1.76
N ASN A 81 -2.70 5.39 -0.68
CA ASN A 81 -2.79 4.67 0.58
C ASN A 81 -3.53 3.33 0.45
N ALA A 82 -4.58 3.27 -0.38
CA ALA A 82 -5.28 2.02 -0.67
C ALA A 82 -4.38 1.02 -1.43
N ALA A 83 -3.54 1.50 -2.36
CA ALA A 83 -2.54 0.67 -3.04
C ALA A 83 -1.50 0.11 -2.06
N LEU A 84 -1.00 0.93 -1.12
CA LEU A 84 -0.06 0.49 -0.09
C LEU A 84 -0.69 -0.56 0.84
N ARG A 85 -1.94 -0.35 1.28
CA ARG A 85 -2.69 -1.32 2.09
C ARG A 85 -2.93 -2.63 1.35
N ALA A 86 -3.27 -2.56 0.07
CA ALA A 86 -3.49 -3.75 -0.75
C ALA A 86 -2.21 -4.57 -0.93
N LYS A 87 -1.05 -3.92 -1.14
CA LYS A 87 0.26 -4.58 -1.19
C LYS A 87 0.60 -5.22 0.16
N ALA A 88 0.43 -4.48 1.26
CA ALA A 88 0.67 -5.00 2.61
C ALA A 88 -0.13 -6.28 2.88
N GLU A 89 -1.41 -6.28 2.50
CA GLU A 89 -2.28 -7.44 2.62
C GLU A 89 -1.83 -8.61 1.75
N ALA A 90 -1.43 -8.35 0.49
CA ALA A 90 -0.94 -9.39 -0.42
C ALA A 90 0.35 -10.06 0.11
N LEU A 91 1.28 -9.26 0.67
CA LEU A 91 2.50 -9.77 1.30
C LEU A 91 2.16 -10.66 2.51
N ARG A 92 1.26 -10.20 3.38
CA ARG A 92 0.81 -10.96 4.56
C ARG A 92 0.12 -12.27 4.18
N GLN A 93 -0.79 -12.24 3.20
CA GLN A 93 -1.49 -13.42 2.71
C GLN A 93 -0.57 -14.43 2.02
N ALA A 94 0.56 -13.98 1.47
CA ALA A 94 1.60 -14.85 0.95
C ALA A 94 2.49 -15.46 2.04
N GLY A 95 2.24 -15.15 3.32
CA GLY A 95 2.98 -15.65 4.47
C GLY A 95 4.37 -15.02 4.61
N LEU A 96 4.55 -13.79 4.10
CA LEU A 96 5.80 -13.04 4.24
C LEU A 96 5.87 -12.34 5.58
N GLU A 97 7.03 -12.38 6.21
CA GLU A 97 7.40 -11.47 7.28
C GLU A 97 7.75 -10.12 6.64
N ALA A 98 6.76 -9.24 6.60
CA ALA A 98 6.80 -8.00 5.83
C ALA A 98 6.73 -6.77 6.74
N TYR A 99 7.43 -5.71 6.31
CA TYR A 99 7.57 -4.44 7.01
C TYR A 99 7.38 -3.30 6.02
N HIS A 100 6.76 -2.21 6.46
CA HIS A 100 6.67 -0.99 5.66
C HIS A 100 7.82 -0.04 6.05
N ASP A 101 8.72 0.25 5.13
CA ASP A 101 9.86 1.14 5.39
C ASP A 101 9.44 2.61 5.29
N LYS A 102 9.31 3.12 4.08
CA LYS A 102 8.94 4.51 3.79
C LYS A 102 8.29 4.61 2.41
N GLY A 103 7.38 5.56 2.24
CA GLY A 103 6.75 5.82 0.94
C GLY A 103 6.10 4.56 0.36
N ASP A 104 6.66 4.04 -0.73
CA ASP A 104 6.24 2.84 -1.46
C ASP A 104 7.12 1.60 -1.19
N GLU A 105 8.14 1.74 -0.35
CA GLU A 105 9.10 0.70 -0.06
C GLU A 105 8.65 -0.23 1.08
N PHE A 106 8.77 -1.53 0.84
CA PHE A 106 8.50 -2.59 1.81
C PHE A 106 9.70 -3.51 1.91
N LEU A 107 9.99 -3.94 3.12
CA LEU A 107 11.02 -4.93 3.41
C LEU A 107 10.35 -6.26 3.73
N CYS A 108 10.98 -7.34 3.31
CA CYS A 108 10.61 -8.69 3.71
C CYS A 108 11.87 -9.45 4.11
N ARG A 109 11.71 -10.43 5.02
CA ARG A 109 12.82 -11.29 5.45
C ARG A 109 12.40 -12.74 5.47
N ALA A 110 13.36 -13.64 5.30
CA ALA A 110 13.17 -15.08 5.41
C ALA A 110 14.48 -15.80 5.69
N SER A 111 14.40 -17.01 6.19
CA SER A 111 15.55 -17.89 6.36
C SER A 111 16.07 -18.48 5.04
N ASP A 112 15.22 -18.53 4.01
CA ASP A 112 15.55 -19.09 2.70
C ASP A 112 15.18 -18.12 1.56
N ARG A 113 16.13 -17.93 0.63
CA ARG A 113 15.99 -16.99 -0.48
C ARG A 113 15.02 -17.48 -1.55
N ALA A 114 14.98 -18.78 -1.84
CA ALA A 114 14.08 -19.33 -2.85
C ALA A 114 12.64 -19.27 -2.36
N GLN A 115 12.41 -19.58 -1.08
CA GLN A 115 11.12 -19.42 -0.44
C GLN A 115 10.66 -17.95 -0.45
N LEU A 116 11.56 -17.00 -0.15
CA LEU A 116 11.26 -15.56 -0.21
C LEU A 116 10.84 -15.15 -1.61
N ALA A 117 11.56 -15.59 -2.65
CA ALA A 117 11.23 -15.30 -4.05
C ALA A 117 9.85 -15.87 -4.45
N ALA A 118 9.57 -17.13 -4.13
CA ALA A 118 8.31 -17.79 -4.44
C ALA A 118 7.12 -17.07 -3.78
N ARG A 119 7.26 -16.67 -2.52
CA ARG A 119 6.20 -15.93 -1.80
C ARG A 119 6.00 -14.51 -2.34
N LEU A 120 7.07 -13.82 -2.77
CA LEU A 120 6.95 -12.52 -3.43
C LEU A 120 6.21 -12.62 -4.77
N GLU A 121 6.49 -13.64 -5.58
CA GLU A 121 5.73 -13.87 -6.82
C GLU A 121 4.26 -14.22 -6.54
N LEU A 122 3.96 -15.01 -5.51
CA LEU A 122 2.59 -15.27 -5.07
C LEU A 122 1.87 -13.98 -4.65
N ALA A 123 2.54 -13.11 -3.89
CA ALA A 123 2.00 -11.82 -3.49
C ALA A 123 1.72 -10.92 -4.70
N ARG A 124 2.63 -10.89 -5.69
CA ARG A 124 2.47 -10.14 -6.94
C ARG A 124 1.25 -10.63 -7.73
N ALA A 125 1.11 -11.94 -7.92
CA ALA A 125 -0.04 -12.52 -8.62
C ALA A 125 -1.35 -12.11 -7.95
N ARG A 126 -1.47 -12.27 -6.63
CA ARG A 126 -2.65 -11.88 -5.86
C ARG A 126 -2.96 -10.39 -5.97
N LEU A 127 -1.93 -9.54 -5.95
CA LEU A 127 -2.10 -8.09 -6.04
C LEU A 127 -2.59 -7.67 -7.43
N ARG A 128 -2.08 -8.28 -8.49
CA ARG A 128 -2.50 -8.00 -9.87
C ARG A 128 -3.96 -8.36 -10.14
N ASP A 129 -4.42 -9.46 -9.53
CA ASP A 129 -5.79 -9.96 -9.74
C ASP A 129 -6.81 -9.25 -8.84
N ARG A 130 -6.33 -8.46 -7.88
CA ARG A 130 -7.19 -7.78 -6.91
C ARG A 130 -7.76 -6.49 -7.48
N THR A 131 -9.09 -6.35 -7.45
CA THR A 131 -9.76 -5.06 -7.64
C THR A 131 -9.74 -4.28 -6.33
N ILE A 132 -9.26 -3.03 -6.38
CA ILE A 132 -9.20 -2.12 -5.25
C ILE A 132 -10.18 -0.99 -5.51
N ALA A 133 -11.08 -0.75 -4.56
CA ALA A 133 -12.08 0.32 -4.63
C ALA A 133 -11.80 1.38 -3.55
N VAL A 134 -11.90 2.65 -3.92
CA VAL A 134 -11.68 3.80 -3.04
C VAL A 134 -12.81 4.79 -3.24
N GLU A 135 -13.46 5.19 -2.15
CA GLU A 135 -14.41 6.28 -2.17
C GLU A 135 -13.64 7.61 -2.16
N LEU A 136 -13.97 8.48 -3.12
CA LEU A 136 -13.35 9.79 -3.26
C LEU A 136 -14.16 10.87 -2.51
N PRO A 137 -13.55 12.02 -2.18
CA PRO A 137 -14.21 13.08 -1.41
C PRO A 137 -15.47 13.67 -2.07
N ASP A 138 -15.61 13.53 -3.38
CA ASP A 138 -16.77 13.97 -4.15
C ASP A 138 -17.91 12.93 -4.19
N GLY A 139 -17.78 11.83 -3.43
CA GLY A 139 -18.72 10.72 -3.39
C GLY A 139 -18.65 9.77 -4.58
N SER A 140 -17.72 9.97 -5.51
CA SER A 140 -17.45 8.99 -6.56
C SER A 140 -16.61 7.83 -6.03
N THR A 141 -16.64 6.68 -6.72
CA THR A 141 -15.82 5.51 -6.41
C THR A 141 -14.81 5.28 -7.51
N LEU A 142 -13.53 5.30 -7.17
CA LEU A 142 -12.46 4.89 -8.07
C LEU A 142 -12.15 3.41 -7.84
N GLN A 143 -12.11 2.64 -8.91
CA GLN A 143 -11.65 1.24 -8.88
C GLN A 143 -10.42 1.09 -9.77
N PHE A 144 -9.46 0.29 -9.30
CA PHE A 144 -8.31 -0.09 -10.13
C PHE A 144 -7.92 -1.55 -9.90
N ILE A 145 -7.34 -2.15 -10.94
CA ILE A 145 -6.85 -3.53 -10.98
C ILE A 145 -5.55 -3.57 -11.76
N GLY A 146 -4.73 -4.58 -11.51
CA GLY A 146 -3.43 -4.75 -12.18
C GLY A 146 -2.29 -4.10 -11.43
N LEU A 147 -2.49 -3.73 -10.14
CA LEU A 147 -1.42 -3.20 -9.30
C LEU A 147 -0.30 -4.22 -9.16
N ASP A 148 0.94 -3.77 -9.33
CA ASP A 148 2.13 -4.60 -9.27
C ASP A 148 3.22 -3.93 -8.43
N PHE A 149 4.28 -4.66 -8.14
CA PHE A 149 5.47 -4.14 -7.50
C PHE A 149 6.75 -4.77 -8.07
N SER A 150 7.82 -4.00 -8.05
CA SER A 150 9.18 -4.48 -8.34
C SER A 150 9.87 -4.86 -7.04
N TYR A 151 10.80 -5.84 -7.08
CA TYR A 151 11.55 -6.24 -5.91
C TYR A 151 12.98 -6.69 -6.22
N GLY A 152 13.86 -6.62 -5.22
CA GLY A 152 15.19 -7.22 -5.24
C GLY A 152 15.42 -8.05 -3.98
N ILE A 153 16.14 -9.17 -4.10
CA ILE A 153 16.49 -10.05 -2.98
C ILE A 153 18.00 -10.10 -2.81
N GLY A 154 18.46 -9.87 -1.59
CA GLY A 154 19.87 -9.89 -1.21
C GLY A 154 20.11 -10.59 0.13
N ARG A 155 21.36 -10.63 0.56
CA ARG A 155 21.77 -11.01 1.92
C ARG A 155 21.60 -9.88 2.93
N ASN A 156 21.50 -8.65 2.42
CA ASN A 156 21.26 -7.43 3.17
C ASN A 156 20.50 -6.43 2.30
N ILE A 157 20.05 -5.33 2.91
CA ILE A 157 19.28 -4.28 2.25
C ILE A 157 20.04 -3.70 1.05
N GLY A 158 21.33 -3.38 1.18
CA GLY A 158 22.10 -2.78 0.09
C GLY A 158 22.24 -3.68 -1.14
N GLU A 159 22.36 -5.01 -0.97
CA GLU A 159 22.32 -5.96 -2.09
C GLU A 159 20.91 -6.03 -2.71
N ALA A 160 19.88 -6.05 -1.88
CA ALA A 160 18.50 -6.09 -2.33
C ALA A 160 18.12 -4.84 -3.13
N GLU A 161 18.53 -3.64 -2.67
CA GLU A 161 18.31 -2.37 -3.39
C GLU A 161 18.97 -2.37 -4.77
N ARG A 162 20.23 -2.80 -4.88
CA ARG A 162 20.91 -2.88 -6.18
C ARG A 162 20.14 -3.76 -7.16
N LYS A 163 19.63 -4.90 -6.70
CA LYS A 163 18.83 -5.81 -7.53
C LYS A 163 17.47 -5.24 -7.89
N LEU A 164 16.79 -4.54 -6.97
CA LEU A 164 15.57 -3.82 -7.27
C LEU A 164 15.79 -2.79 -8.38
N ARG A 165 16.85 -1.97 -8.29
CA ARG A 165 17.18 -0.99 -9.34
C ARG A 165 17.42 -1.66 -10.69
N THR A 166 18.14 -2.79 -10.71
CA THR A 166 18.38 -3.56 -11.94
C THR A 166 17.07 -4.11 -12.52
N GLN A 167 16.18 -4.64 -11.67
CA GLN A 167 14.89 -5.14 -12.11
C GLN A 167 14.02 -4.01 -12.68
N LYS A 168 13.93 -2.86 -11.98
CA LYS A 168 13.19 -1.69 -12.49
C LYS A 168 13.71 -1.23 -13.85
N ALA A 169 15.02 -1.07 -13.99
CA ALA A 169 15.64 -0.67 -15.26
C ALA A 169 15.35 -1.67 -16.40
N LYS A 170 15.32 -2.97 -16.11
CA LYS A 170 14.94 -3.99 -17.10
C LYS A 170 13.47 -3.85 -17.50
N ARG A 171 12.57 -3.66 -16.53
CA ARG A 171 11.13 -3.49 -16.78
C ARG A 171 10.80 -2.19 -17.52
N GLU A 172 11.54 -1.10 -17.25
CA GLU A 172 11.43 0.16 -18.00
C GLU A 172 11.83 -0.06 -19.48
N LYS A 173 12.94 -0.76 -19.74
CA LYS A 173 13.39 -1.08 -21.12
C LYS A 173 12.39 -1.94 -21.90
N THR A 174 11.64 -2.80 -21.22
CA THR A 174 10.63 -3.68 -21.84
C THR A 174 9.23 -3.06 -21.87
N GLY A 175 9.05 -1.82 -21.47
CA GLY A 175 7.75 -1.16 -21.41
C GLY A 175 6.80 -1.70 -20.34
N GLN A 176 7.29 -2.53 -19.42
CA GLN A 176 6.50 -3.06 -18.29
C GLN A 176 6.42 -2.11 -17.10
N LEU A 177 7.18 -1.03 -17.12
CA LEU A 177 7.21 0.03 -16.13
C LEU A 177 7.53 1.35 -16.82
N ALA A 178 6.83 2.43 -16.45
CA ALA A 178 7.18 3.77 -16.85
C ALA A 178 7.01 4.73 -15.66
N ARG A 179 7.93 5.68 -15.52
CA ARG A 179 7.92 6.61 -14.38
C ARG A 179 6.70 7.52 -14.43
N GLY A 180 5.88 7.45 -13.37
CA GLY A 180 4.72 8.31 -13.21
C GLY A 180 3.53 7.94 -14.10
N GLU A 181 3.53 6.75 -14.70
CA GLU A 181 2.46 6.23 -15.53
C GLU A 181 1.84 4.96 -14.93
N LEU A 182 0.60 4.67 -15.32
CA LEU A 182 -0.14 3.47 -14.90
C LEU A 182 0.04 2.36 -15.94
N VAL A 183 1.23 1.74 -15.98
CA VAL A 183 1.50 0.62 -16.89
C VAL A 183 0.86 -0.65 -16.35
N GLY A 184 -0.06 -1.23 -17.11
CA GLY A 184 -0.78 -2.46 -16.72
C GLY A 184 -1.89 -2.24 -15.69
N ILE A 185 -2.03 -1.05 -15.11
CA ILE A 185 -3.10 -0.71 -14.17
C ILE A 185 -4.28 -0.12 -14.94
N ARG A 186 -5.44 -0.75 -14.79
CA ARG A 186 -6.70 -0.25 -15.35
C ARG A 186 -7.48 0.46 -14.27
N VAL A 187 -7.86 1.71 -14.53
CA VAL A 187 -8.62 2.56 -13.58
C VAL A 187 -9.99 2.86 -14.16
N LYS A 188 -11.02 2.75 -13.35
CA LYS A 188 -12.40 3.18 -13.65
C LYS A 188 -12.89 4.07 -12.52
N VAL A 189 -13.61 5.12 -12.87
CA VAL A 189 -14.28 6.01 -11.92
C VAL A 189 -15.78 5.90 -12.15
N PHE A 190 -16.51 5.60 -11.08
CA PHE A 190 -17.97 5.54 -11.05
C PHE A 190 -18.46 6.79 -10.34
N GLY A 191 -19.29 7.59 -11.02
CA GLY A 191 -19.91 8.76 -10.42
C GLY A 191 -20.79 8.37 -9.23
N PRO A 192 -21.08 9.31 -8.30
CA PRO A 192 -22.16 9.12 -7.35
C PRO A 192 -23.40 8.81 -8.17
N LYS A 193 -24.25 7.86 -7.74
CA LYS A 193 -25.55 7.63 -8.35
C LYS A 193 -26.36 8.91 -8.19
N SER A 194 -26.13 9.89 -9.05
CA SER A 194 -26.83 11.16 -9.02
C SER A 194 -28.23 10.95 -9.57
N LEU A 195 -29.19 11.26 -8.77
CA LEU A 195 -30.47 11.81 -9.23
C LEU A 195 -30.12 13.09 -10.01
N SER A 196 -30.34 13.07 -11.34
CA SER A 196 -30.28 14.17 -12.29
C SER A 196 -29.01 14.36 -13.13
N SER A 197 -29.27 14.26 -14.41
CA SER A 197 -28.48 14.71 -15.53
C SER A 197 -27.97 16.13 -15.40
N THR A 198 -26.68 16.34 -15.45
CA THR A 198 -26.02 17.42 -16.23
C THR A 198 -24.50 17.36 -16.06
N GLY A 199 -23.78 17.19 -17.17
CA GLY A 199 -22.42 17.68 -17.37
C GLY A 199 -21.28 16.93 -16.69
N GLU A 200 -20.62 16.06 -17.44
CA GLU A 200 -19.29 15.56 -17.15
C GLU A 200 -18.32 16.71 -16.79
N ARG A 201 -17.88 16.76 -15.53
CA ARG A 201 -16.69 17.53 -15.17
C ARG A 201 -15.59 16.57 -14.71
N ARG A 202 -14.60 16.35 -15.58
CA ARG A 202 -13.33 15.78 -15.20
C ARG A 202 -12.66 16.69 -14.17
N PRO A 203 -12.05 16.17 -13.10
CA PRO A 203 -11.20 16.97 -12.25
C PRO A 203 -10.03 17.53 -13.07
N ALA A 204 -9.78 18.82 -12.94
CA ALA A 204 -8.66 19.50 -13.60
C ALA A 204 -7.33 18.83 -13.17
N GLY A 205 -6.59 18.25 -14.12
CA GLY A 205 -5.28 17.60 -13.86
C GLY A 205 -5.25 16.08 -13.93
N ALA A 206 -6.37 15.39 -14.20
CA ALA A 206 -6.32 13.94 -14.39
C ALA A 206 -5.56 13.56 -15.68
N PRO A 207 -4.65 12.57 -15.64
CA PRO A 207 -3.93 12.13 -16.83
C PRO A 207 -4.90 11.61 -17.89
N LYS A 208 -4.59 11.87 -19.16
CA LYS A 208 -5.36 11.33 -20.29
C LYS A 208 -5.36 9.80 -20.23
N LEU A 209 -6.54 9.20 -20.20
CA LEU A 209 -6.67 7.75 -20.32
C LEU A 209 -6.19 7.31 -21.69
N PRO A 210 -5.38 6.25 -21.81
CA PRO A 210 -5.08 5.66 -23.11
C PRO A 210 -6.35 5.01 -23.66
N GLY A 211 -6.78 5.45 -24.86
CA GLY A 211 -7.72 4.83 -25.78
C GLY A 211 -8.99 4.24 -25.19
N GLY A 212 -10.11 4.96 -25.28
CA GLY A 212 -11.43 4.40 -25.10
C GLY A 212 -11.69 3.28 -26.11
N LEU A 213 -12.19 2.14 -25.61
CA LEU A 213 -12.81 1.13 -26.46
C LEU A 213 -14.10 1.72 -27.05
N PRO A 214 -14.42 1.45 -28.33
CA PRO A 214 -15.66 1.92 -28.93
C PRO A 214 -16.86 1.25 -28.26
N ASP A 215 -17.89 2.05 -28.08
CA ASP A 215 -19.21 1.60 -27.64
C ASP A 215 -19.76 0.58 -28.66
N ASN A 216 -20.12 -0.58 -28.17
CA ASN A 216 -21.12 -1.48 -28.77
C ASN A 216 -22.15 -1.79 -27.69
#